data_7db75db9a1b6ee81b1b9a24766d59be4
#
_entry.id   7db75db9a1b6ee81b1b9a24766d59be4
#
_cell.length_a   1.000
_cell.length_b   1.000
_cell.length_c   1.000
_cell.angle_alpha   90.00
_cell.angle_beta   90.00
_cell.angle_gamma   90.00
#
_symmetry.space_group_name_H-M   'P 1'
#
loop_
_entity.id
_entity.type
_entity.pdbx_description
1 polymer ?
#
loop_
_entity_poly.entity_id
_entity_poly.type
_entity_poly.pdbx_seq_one_letter_code
_entity_poly.pdbx_strand_id
1 'polypeptide(L)'
;MANQTIIPEIEANHESMTAWRRDIHANPELGFEEYRTSAMVAEKLKSWGLEVHQGLGKTGVIGTLRVGNDTRSIGLRADMDALPMAENNTFSHKSTNPNVMHACGHDGHTTMLLGAAKYLAESKNFEGCVHFIFQPGEEGVGGAKAMVEDGLFDQFPCDSVYGMHNRPGMAIGKFGMRSGAAMACLLYTSPSPRDVEE
;
A
#
# COMPACT_ATOMS: atom_id res chain seq x y z
N MET A 1 -17.46 20.53 15.93
CA MET A 1 -16.61 19.74 15.00
C MET A 1 -15.28 19.59 15.71
N ALA A 2 -14.88 18.36 16.04
CA ALA A 2 -13.57 18.14 16.62
C ALA A 2 -12.52 18.57 15.59
N ASN A 3 -11.62 19.48 15.98
CA ASN A 3 -10.44 19.80 15.20
C ASN A 3 -9.66 18.48 15.06
N GLN A 4 -9.67 17.88 13.87
CA GLN A 4 -8.76 16.77 13.58
C GLN A 4 -7.37 17.38 13.49
N THR A 5 -6.61 17.26 14.57
CA THR A 5 -5.22 17.74 14.60
C THR A 5 -4.41 16.71 13.82
N ILE A 6 -3.87 17.11 12.69
CA ILE A 6 -2.87 16.32 11.95
C ILE A 6 -1.64 16.19 12.85
N ILE A 7 -1.02 15.02 12.87
CA ILE A 7 0.24 14.80 13.58
C ILE A 7 1.30 15.75 12.97
N PRO A 8 1.91 16.65 13.76
CA PRO A 8 2.81 17.70 13.22
C PRO A 8 3.98 17.15 12.41
N GLU A 9 4.53 16.00 12.81
CA GLU A 9 5.63 15.34 12.12
C GLU A 9 5.19 14.80 10.74
N ILE A 10 3.95 14.39 10.58
CA ILE A 10 3.38 13.97 9.28
C ILE A 10 3.13 15.22 8.43
N GLU A 11 2.60 16.29 9.00
CA GLU A 11 2.40 17.56 8.30
C GLU A 11 3.72 18.13 7.77
N ALA A 12 4.78 18.10 8.58
CA ALA A 12 6.11 18.53 8.17
C ALA A 12 6.69 17.71 6.99
N ASN A 13 6.25 16.48 6.80
CA ASN A 13 6.66 15.62 5.69
C ASN A 13 5.77 15.75 4.44
N HIS A 14 4.74 16.60 4.44
CA HIS A 14 3.73 16.68 3.38
C HIS A 14 4.34 16.97 1.99
N GLU A 15 5.32 17.87 1.90
CA GLU A 15 5.99 18.17 0.61
C GLU A 15 6.72 16.95 0.06
N SER A 16 7.47 16.26 0.91
CA SER A 16 8.16 15.02 0.52
C SER A 16 7.19 13.94 0.07
N MET A 17 6.11 13.73 0.80
CA MET A 17 5.06 12.77 0.45
C MET A 17 4.38 13.15 -0.87
N THR A 18 4.12 14.43 -1.09
CA THR A 18 3.59 14.93 -2.36
C THR A 18 4.54 14.63 -3.53
N ALA A 19 5.85 14.84 -3.32
CA ALA A 19 6.86 14.53 -4.33
C ALA A 19 6.92 13.02 -4.64
N TRP A 20 6.88 12.16 -3.62
CA TRP A 20 6.86 10.69 -3.81
C TRP A 20 5.63 10.24 -4.58
N ARG A 21 4.45 10.73 -4.19
CA ARG A 21 3.21 10.39 -4.88
C ARG A 21 3.25 10.80 -6.35
N ARG A 22 3.68 12.04 -6.65
CA ARG A 22 3.77 12.55 -8.03
C ARG A 22 4.80 11.79 -8.86
N ASP A 23 5.89 11.36 -8.25
CA ASP A 23 6.91 10.55 -8.90
C ASP A 23 6.38 9.15 -9.27
N ILE A 24 5.67 8.48 -8.33
CA ILE A 24 4.99 7.20 -8.60
C ILE A 24 3.94 7.39 -9.69
N HIS A 25 3.11 8.42 -9.59
CA HIS A 25 2.03 8.70 -10.54
C HIS A 25 2.55 8.93 -11.96
N ALA A 26 3.68 9.65 -12.09
CA ALA A 26 4.28 9.92 -13.39
C ALA A 26 4.96 8.68 -14.02
N ASN A 27 5.28 7.67 -13.23
CA ASN A 27 5.97 6.46 -13.66
C ASN A 27 5.21 5.19 -13.27
N PRO A 28 3.94 5.04 -13.72
CA PRO A 28 3.11 3.91 -13.35
C PRO A 28 3.60 2.61 -13.97
N GLU A 29 3.49 1.52 -13.21
CA GLU A 29 3.88 0.18 -13.60
C GLU A 29 2.70 -0.78 -13.41
N LEU A 30 2.56 -1.78 -14.26
CA LEU A 30 1.51 -2.78 -14.19
C LEU A 30 1.80 -3.83 -13.12
N GLY A 31 0.76 -4.58 -12.73
CA GLY A 31 0.86 -5.64 -11.75
C GLY A 31 1.93 -6.67 -12.09
N PHE A 32 2.76 -7.01 -11.10
CA PHE A 32 3.97 -7.84 -11.20
C PHE A 32 5.11 -7.27 -12.06
N GLU A 33 5.02 -5.99 -12.44
CA GLU A 33 6.07 -5.26 -13.17
C GLU A 33 6.48 -3.98 -12.42
N GLU A 34 6.09 -3.81 -11.15
CA GLU A 34 6.34 -2.62 -10.31
C GLU A 34 7.79 -2.54 -9.83
N TYR A 35 8.75 -2.82 -10.71
CA TYR A 35 10.18 -2.92 -10.34
C TYR A 35 10.75 -1.60 -9.84
N ARG A 36 10.42 -0.48 -10.48
CA ARG A 36 10.88 0.84 -10.08
C ARG A 36 10.25 1.29 -8.77
N THR A 37 8.94 1.12 -8.64
CA THR A 37 8.17 1.46 -7.43
C THR A 37 8.66 0.62 -6.25
N SER A 38 8.81 -0.69 -6.43
CA SER A 38 9.37 -1.62 -5.44
C SER A 38 10.77 -1.21 -4.98
N ALA A 39 11.66 -0.89 -5.91
CA ALA A 39 13.02 -0.45 -5.60
C ALA A 39 13.02 0.86 -4.78
N MET A 40 12.23 1.85 -5.19
CA MET A 40 12.10 3.13 -4.47
C MET A 40 11.53 2.95 -3.06
N VAL A 41 10.51 2.11 -2.90
CA VAL A 41 9.94 1.76 -1.60
C VAL A 41 11.00 1.12 -0.71
N ALA A 42 11.70 0.10 -1.21
CA ALA A 42 12.74 -0.61 -0.45
C ALA A 42 13.89 0.31 -0.04
N GLU A 43 14.32 1.22 -0.92
CA GLU A 43 15.37 2.20 -0.62
C GLU A 43 14.95 3.13 0.52
N LYS A 44 13.73 3.68 0.45
CA LYS A 44 13.21 4.58 1.51
C LYS A 44 13.12 3.86 2.85
N LEU A 45 12.55 2.67 2.91
CA LEU A 45 12.42 1.89 4.13
C LEU A 45 13.79 1.59 4.76
N LYS A 46 14.77 1.18 3.93
CA LYS A 46 16.16 0.97 4.38
C LYS A 46 16.79 2.25 4.93
N SER A 47 16.55 3.40 4.27
CA SER A 47 17.11 4.68 4.71
C SER A 47 16.58 5.14 6.07
N TRP A 48 15.40 4.65 6.48
CA TRP A 48 14.81 4.91 7.81
C TRP A 48 15.12 3.81 8.84
N GLY A 49 15.97 2.84 8.47
CA GLY A 49 16.46 1.80 9.39
C GLY A 49 15.51 0.62 9.58
N LEU A 50 14.55 0.40 8.68
CA LEU A 50 13.72 -0.80 8.71
C LEU A 50 14.50 -2.00 8.13
N GLU A 51 14.18 -3.18 8.62
CA GLU A 51 14.55 -4.43 7.94
C GLU A 51 13.65 -4.59 6.71
N VAL A 52 14.25 -4.88 5.55
CA VAL A 52 13.52 -4.92 4.27
C VAL A 52 13.71 -6.26 3.57
N HIS A 53 12.58 -6.89 3.26
CA HIS A 53 12.49 -8.06 2.41
C HIS A 53 11.82 -7.68 1.08
N GLN A 54 12.32 -8.23 -0.03
CA GLN A 54 11.80 -7.99 -1.38
C GLN A 54 11.58 -9.32 -2.10
N GLY A 55 10.61 -9.35 -3.02
CA GLY A 55 10.43 -10.44 -3.96
C GLY A 55 9.22 -11.34 -3.69
N LEU A 56 8.49 -11.18 -2.57
CA LEU A 56 7.21 -11.87 -2.40
C LEU A 56 6.21 -11.40 -3.47
N GLY A 57 5.58 -12.31 -4.19
CA GLY A 57 4.76 -11.97 -5.35
C GLY A 57 5.56 -11.19 -6.40
N LYS A 58 6.82 -11.55 -6.66
CA LYS A 58 7.81 -10.91 -7.55
C LYS A 58 8.31 -9.53 -7.09
N THR A 59 7.43 -8.54 -6.99
CA THR A 59 7.79 -7.13 -6.76
C THR A 59 7.35 -6.61 -5.39
N GLY A 60 6.73 -7.44 -4.56
CA GLY A 60 6.30 -7.07 -3.22
C GLY A 60 7.48 -6.71 -2.30
N VAL A 61 7.22 -5.77 -1.40
CA VAL A 61 8.20 -5.29 -0.42
C VAL A 61 7.60 -5.35 0.98
N ILE A 62 8.35 -5.89 1.92
CA ILE A 62 8.00 -5.88 3.33
C ILE A 62 9.05 -5.07 4.10
N GLY A 63 8.60 -4.03 4.79
CA GLY A 63 9.42 -3.32 5.78
C GLY A 63 9.02 -3.77 7.19
N THR A 64 9.97 -4.18 8.00
CA THR A 64 9.72 -4.58 9.39
C THR A 64 10.35 -3.59 10.35
N LEU A 65 9.54 -3.10 11.27
CA LEU A 65 9.98 -2.24 12.38
C LEU A 65 9.55 -2.86 13.71
N ARG A 66 10.53 -3.16 14.55
CA ARG A 66 10.32 -3.69 15.90
C ARG A 66 10.77 -2.68 16.94
N VAL A 67 9.93 -2.42 17.95
CA VAL A 67 10.22 -1.54 19.07
C VAL A 67 9.86 -2.24 20.38
N GLY A 68 10.78 -2.20 21.35
CA GLY A 68 10.58 -2.87 22.65
C GLY A 68 10.59 -4.40 22.54
N ASN A 69 9.98 -5.06 23.53
CA ASN A 69 9.99 -6.52 23.68
C ASN A 69 8.61 -7.18 23.55
N ASP A 70 7.56 -6.41 23.22
CA ASP A 70 6.22 -6.97 23.00
C ASP A 70 6.24 -7.87 21.74
N THR A 71 5.59 -9.01 21.83
CA THR A 71 5.55 -10.00 20.74
C THR A 71 4.40 -9.78 19.76
N ARG A 72 3.47 -8.89 20.08
CA ARG A 72 2.34 -8.56 19.19
C ARG A 72 2.83 -7.93 17.89
N SER A 73 2.12 -8.23 16.81
CA SER A 73 2.47 -7.72 15.49
C SER A 73 1.24 -7.32 14.68
N ILE A 74 1.39 -6.27 13.88
CA ILE A 74 0.37 -5.84 12.91
C ILE A 74 0.97 -5.70 11.52
N GLY A 75 0.17 -5.96 10.50
CA GLY A 75 0.46 -5.61 9.11
C GLY A 75 -0.27 -4.33 8.70
N LEU A 76 0.44 -3.41 8.07
CA LEU A 76 -0.13 -2.25 7.37
C LEU A 76 0.10 -2.43 5.87
N ARG A 77 -0.98 -2.45 5.07
CA ARG A 77 -0.93 -2.82 3.65
C ARG A 77 -1.26 -1.65 2.75
N ALA A 78 -0.49 -1.50 1.68
CA ALA A 78 -0.82 -0.71 0.50
C ALA A 78 -0.51 -1.50 -0.78
N ASP A 79 -1.29 -1.25 -1.82
CA ASP A 79 -1.05 -1.73 -3.18
C ASP A 79 -0.15 -0.78 -3.96
N MET A 80 0.51 -1.28 -5.04
CA MET A 80 1.51 -0.51 -5.78
C MET A 80 1.21 -0.39 -7.28
N ASP A 81 0.40 -1.27 -7.84
CA ASP A 81 0.21 -1.39 -9.28
C ASP A 81 -0.70 -0.32 -9.88
N ALA A 82 -0.56 -0.11 -11.18
CA ALA A 82 -1.35 0.78 -12.00
C ALA A 82 -2.23 0.01 -12.98
N LEU A 83 -3.14 0.72 -13.66
CA LEU A 83 -4.08 0.18 -14.61
C LEU A 83 -3.62 0.36 -16.07
N PRO A 84 -3.93 -0.60 -16.97
CA PRO A 84 -3.62 -0.51 -18.40
C PRO A 84 -4.62 0.42 -19.11
N MET A 85 -4.52 1.71 -18.87
CA MET A 85 -5.38 2.72 -19.48
C MET A 85 -4.65 4.04 -19.72
N ALA A 86 -5.05 4.77 -20.77
CA ALA A 86 -4.46 6.06 -21.10
C ALA A 86 -4.90 7.15 -20.11
N GLU A 87 -3.97 7.98 -19.67
CA GLU A 87 -4.26 9.15 -18.86
C GLU A 87 -4.55 10.38 -19.72
N ASN A 88 -5.74 10.97 -19.53
CA ASN A 88 -6.17 12.18 -20.23
C ASN A 88 -5.96 13.48 -19.43
N ASN A 89 -5.35 13.43 -18.26
CA ASN A 89 -5.05 14.60 -17.44
C ASN A 89 -4.00 15.49 -18.09
N THR A 90 -3.95 16.77 -17.67
CA THR A 90 -3.07 17.80 -18.22
C THR A 90 -2.07 18.37 -17.22
N PHE A 91 -2.08 17.92 -15.97
CA PHE A 91 -1.13 18.37 -14.95
C PHE A 91 0.30 17.84 -15.22
N SER A 92 1.29 18.50 -14.63
CA SER A 92 2.72 18.26 -14.92
C SER A 92 3.23 16.87 -14.54
N HIS A 93 2.59 16.20 -13.58
CA HIS A 93 2.94 14.88 -13.08
C HIS A 93 2.07 13.75 -13.64
N LYS A 94 1.39 13.97 -14.77
CA LYS A 94 0.66 12.90 -15.46
C LYS A 94 1.61 11.78 -15.88
N SER A 95 1.05 10.60 -16.09
CA SER A 95 1.82 9.44 -16.56
C SER A 95 2.70 9.76 -17.78
N THR A 96 3.97 9.35 -17.70
CA THR A 96 4.90 9.37 -18.83
C THR A 96 4.88 8.05 -19.60
N ASN A 97 4.18 7.04 -19.10
CA ASN A 97 4.02 5.74 -19.74
C ASN A 97 2.70 5.70 -20.52
N PRO A 98 2.72 5.68 -21.85
CA PRO A 98 1.51 5.62 -22.66
C PRO A 98 0.66 4.39 -22.29
N ASN A 99 -0.66 4.58 -22.12
CA ASN A 99 -1.62 3.53 -21.80
C ASN A 99 -1.42 2.83 -20.43
N VAL A 100 -0.71 3.46 -19.48
CA VAL A 100 -0.67 3.03 -18.09
C VAL A 100 -0.93 4.23 -17.19
N MET A 101 -1.78 4.09 -16.18
CA MET A 101 -2.19 5.18 -15.30
C MET A 101 -2.50 4.67 -13.89
N HIS A 102 -2.08 5.40 -12.86
CA HIS A 102 -2.59 5.22 -11.49
C HIS A 102 -4.01 5.77 -11.35
N ALA A 103 -5.01 5.05 -11.92
CA ALA A 103 -6.41 5.48 -11.89
C ALA A 103 -7.18 4.99 -10.65
N CYS A 104 -6.65 4.01 -9.92
CA CYS A 104 -7.25 3.52 -8.67
C CYS A 104 -6.70 4.22 -7.42
N GLY A 105 -5.59 4.96 -7.52
CA GLY A 105 -5.02 5.74 -6.41
C GLY A 105 -3.95 5.01 -5.61
N HIS A 106 -3.39 3.91 -6.14
CA HIS A 106 -2.34 3.12 -5.47
C HIS A 106 -1.04 3.92 -5.26
N ASP A 107 -0.77 4.94 -6.08
CA ASP A 107 0.27 5.95 -5.86
C ASP A 107 0.10 6.69 -4.53
N GLY A 108 -1.14 7.01 -4.18
CA GLY A 108 -1.52 7.61 -2.90
C GLY A 108 -1.41 6.60 -1.75
N HIS A 109 -1.88 5.36 -1.94
CA HIS A 109 -1.83 4.31 -0.91
C HIS A 109 -0.38 3.98 -0.55
N THR A 110 0.48 3.75 -1.53
CA THR A 110 1.93 3.54 -1.34
C THR A 110 2.56 4.72 -0.59
N THR A 111 2.24 5.96 -0.99
CA THR A 111 2.77 7.16 -0.33
C THR A 111 2.31 7.29 1.12
N MET A 112 1.03 7.01 1.42
CA MET A 112 0.51 7.06 2.80
C MET A 112 1.22 6.03 3.68
N LEU A 113 1.44 4.81 3.17
CA LEU A 113 2.13 3.77 3.92
C LEU A 113 3.62 4.11 4.14
N LEU A 114 4.30 4.71 3.16
CA LEU A 114 5.65 5.25 3.33
C LEU A 114 5.69 6.36 4.39
N GLY A 115 4.72 7.26 4.40
CA GLY A 115 4.62 8.31 5.41
C GLY A 115 4.44 7.75 6.82
N ALA A 116 3.60 6.72 6.97
CA ALA A 116 3.40 6.02 8.23
C ALA A 116 4.68 5.28 8.68
N ALA A 117 5.38 4.62 7.75
CA ALA A 117 6.63 3.94 8.04
C ALA A 117 7.72 4.90 8.53
N LYS A 118 7.88 6.04 7.85
CA LYS A 118 8.82 7.08 8.26
C LYS A 118 8.50 7.62 9.65
N TYR A 119 7.24 8.00 9.90
CA TYR A 119 6.80 8.51 11.19
C TYR A 119 7.06 7.51 12.33
N LEU A 120 6.68 6.25 12.15
CA LEU A 120 6.87 5.22 13.18
C LEU A 120 8.35 4.88 13.40
N ALA A 121 9.17 4.91 12.35
CA ALA A 121 10.62 4.71 12.47
C ALA A 121 11.32 5.83 13.26
N GLU A 122 10.87 7.08 13.08
CA GLU A 122 11.41 8.26 13.77
C GLU A 122 10.90 8.38 15.20
N SER A 123 9.59 8.24 15.41
CA SER A 123 8.96 8.42 16.73
C SER A 123 9.16 7.25 17.67
N LYS A 124 9.13 6.01 17.14
CA LYS A 124 9.17 4.75 17.91
C LYS A 124 8.16 4.72 19.07
N ASN A 125 7.06 5.44 18.94
CA ASN A 125 6.05 5.60 19.99
C ASN A 125 5.04 4.44 19.99
N PHE A 126 5.56 3.21 20.09
CA PHE A 126 4.77 1.98 20.23
C PHE A 126 5.66 0.86 20.79
N GLU A 127 5.05 -0.26 21.17
CA GLU A 127 5.75 -1.52 21.47
C GLU A 127 5.18 -2.64 20.63
N GLY A 128 6.07 -3.52 20.12
CA GLY A 128 5.70 -4.63 19.25
C GLY A 128 6.36 -4.56 17.88
N CYS A 129 5.71 -5.18 16.90
CA CYS A 129 6.20 -5.27 15.53
C CYS A 129 5.18 -4.71 14.54
N VAL A 130 5.65 -3.89 13.59
CA VAL A 130 4.84 -3.45 12.45
C VAL A 130 5.49 -3.96 11.17
N HIS A 131 4.71 -4.69 10.37
CA HIS A 131 5.08 -5.08 9.01
C HIS A 131 4.38 -4.16 8.01
N PHE A 132 5.14 -3.36 7.27
CA PHE A 132 4.65 -2.51 6.18
C PHE A 132 4.66 -3.34 4.90
N ILE A 133 3.48 -3.72 4.43
CA ILE A 133 3.28 -4.65 3.31
C ILE A 133 2.94 -3.85 2.06
N PHE A 134 3.88 -3.73 1.14
CA PHE A 134 3.65 -3.11 -0.17
C PHE A 134 3.36 -4.24 -1.17
N GLN A 135 2.08 -4.36 -1.51
CA GLN A 135 1.54 -5.46 -2.30
C GLN A 135 1.59 -5.12 -3.79
N PRO A 136 2.12 -6.01 -4.65
CA PRO A 136 2.01 -5.89 -6.09
C PRO A 136 0.65 -6.40 -6.59
N GLY A 137 0.30 -6.06 -7.84
CA GLY A 137 -0.69 -6.78 -8.62
C GLY A 137 -2.07 -6.92 -7.97
N GLU A 138 -2.64 -5.84 -7.44
CA GLU A 138 -4.00 -5.86 -6.88
C GLU A 138 -5.04 -5.97 -7.99
N GLU A 139 -4.82 -5.29 -9.11
CA GLU A 139 -5.76 -5.12 -10.23
C GLU A 139 -5.90 -6.41 -11.07
N GLY A 140 -6.59 -7.40 -10.50
CA GLY A 140 -7.03 -8.61 -11.20
C GLY A 140 -6.00 -9.70 -11.43
N VAL A 141 -4.74 -9.51 -11.07
CA VAL A 141 -3.67 -10.52 -11.30
C VAL A 141 -3.31 -11.34 -10.05
N GLY A 142 -3.91 -11.02 -8.89
CA GLY A 142 -3.81 -11.87 -7.69
C GLY A 142 -2.53 -11.71 -6.88
N GLY A 143 -1.96 -10.50 -6.80
CA GLY A 143 -0.71 -10.24 -6.09
C GLY A 143 -0.74 -10.59 -4.61
N ALA A 144 -1.84 -10.32 -3.90
CA ALA A 144 -1.98 -10.74 -2.50
C ALA A 144 -1.90 -12.27 -2.36
N LYS A 145 -2.57 -13.01 -3.25
CA LYS A 145 -2.51 -14.48 -3.27
C LYS A 145 -1.07 -14.96 -3.49
N ALA A 146 -0.37 -14.39 -4.48
CA ALA A 146 1.02 -14.72 -4.77
C ALA A 146 1.93 -14.49 -3.55
N MET A 147 1.79 -13.34 -2.86
CA MET A 147 2.57 -13.07 -1.64
C MET A 147 2.28 -14.08 -0.53
N VAL A 148 1.02 -14.49 -0.34
CA VAL A 148 0.64 -15.50 0.67
C VAL A 148 1.20 -16.86 0.30
N GLU A 149 1.13 -17.27 -0.96
CA GLU A 149 1.71 -18.51 -1.47
C GLU A 149 3.24 -18.55 -1.34
N ASP A 150 3.90 -17.39 -1.44
CA ASP A 150 5.33 -17.23 -1.17
C ASP A 150 5.68 -17.19 0.33
N GLY A 151 4.69 -17.38 1.21
CA GLY A 151 4.88 -17.49 2.65
C GLY A 151 4.89 -16.15 3.40
N LEU A 152 4.13 -15.16 2.95
CA LEU A 152 4.05 -13.84 3.60
C LEU A 152 3.83 -13.95 5.11
N PHE A 153 2.81 -14.66 5.54
CA PHE A 153 2.47 -14.74 6.97
C PHE A 153 3.26 -15.80 7.76
N ASP A 154 3.96 -16.70 7.06
CA ASP A 154 4.91 -17.62 7.70
C ASP A 154 6.20 -16.89 8.08
N GLN A 155 6.64 -15.96 7.23
CA GLN A 155 7.86 -15.15 7.42
C GLN A 155 7.59 -13.87 8.24
N PHE A 156 6.41 -13.28 8.07
CA PHE A 156 6.00 -12.00 8.69
C PHE A 156 4.64 -12.17 9.37
N PRO A 157 4.56 -12.91 10.48
CA PRO A 157 3.31 -13.17 11.16
C PRO A 157 2.68 -11.88 11.69
N CYS A 158 1.36 -11.73 11.49
CA CYS A 158 0.58 -10.58 11.94
C CYS A 158 -0.65 -11.06 12.72
N ASP A 159 -0.89 -10.46 13.89
CA ASP A 159 -2.13 -10.67 14.66
C ASP A 159 -3.35 -10.07 13.93
N SER A 160 -3.10 -9.04 13.15
CA SER A 160 -4.10 -8.37 12.30
C SER A 160 -3.43 -7.59 11.16
N VAL A 161 -4.16 -7.41 10.05
CA VAL A 161 -3.73 -6.63 8.90
C VAL A 161 -4.74 -5.51 8.63
N TYR A 162 -4.23 -4.32 8.37
CA TYR A 162 -5.02 -3.13 8.04
C TYR A 162 -4.62 -2.57 6.68
N GLY A 163 -5.61 -2.18 5.89
CA GLY A 163 -5.42 -1.48 4.63
C GLY A 163 -6.43 -0.35 4.49
N MET A 164 -6.05 0.71 3.80
CA MET A 164 -6.95 1.80 3.42
C MET A 164 -7.05 1.90 1.91
N HIS A 165 -8.23 2.28 1.44
CA HIS A 165 -8.44 2.62 0.03
C HIS A 165 -9.10 4.00 -0.08
N ASN A 166 -8.61 4.85 -0.98
CA ASN A 166 -9.28 6.11 -1.29
C ASN A 166 -10.67 5.85 -1.88
N ARG A 167 -11.61 6.72 -1.57
CA ARG A 167 -12.96 6.62 -2.10
C ARG A 167 -13.41 7.95 -2.71
N PRO A 168 -13.48 8.06 -4.04
CA PRO A 168 -14.03 9.23 -4.71
C PRO A 168 -15.44 9.53 -4.22
N GLY A 169 -15.75 10.82 -4.03
CA GLY A 169 -17.04 11.28 -3.53
C GLY A 169 -17.21 11.24 -2.01
N MET A 170 -16.28 10.69 -1.24
CA MET A 170 -16.24 10.81 0.22
C MET A 170 -15.57 12.13 0.61
N ALA A 171 -16.14 12.85 1.57
CA ALA A 171 -15.56 14.09 2.06
C ALA A 171 -14.18 13.86 2.68
N ILE A 172 -13.23 14.77 2.44
CA ILE A 172 -11.87 14.73 3.00
C ILE A 172 -11.94 14.64 4.53
N GLY A 173 -11.09 13.81 5.12
CA GLY A 173 -11.03 13.58 6.57
C GLY A 173 -12.14 12.67 7.11
N LYS A 174 -12.91 12.01 6.24
CA LYS A 174 -13.88 10.97 6.64
C LYS A 174 -13.31 9.59 6.34
N PHE A 175 -13.56 8.67 7.27
CA PHE A 175 -13.27 7.25 7.13
C PHE A 175 -14.57 6.45 7.15
N GLY A 176 -14.68 5.48 6.24
CA GLY A 176 -15.77 4.51 6.22
C GLY A 176 -15.26 3.13 6.57
N MET A 177 -16.00 2.43 7.46
CA MET A 177 -15.77 1.02 7.77
C MET A 177 -17.09 0.27 7.72
N ARG A 178 -17.03 -1.00 7.37
CA ARG A 178 -18.18 -1.91 7.47
C ARG A 178 -17.72 -3.30 7.92
N SER A 179 -18.61 -4.01 8.61
CA SER A 179 -18.40 -5.43 8.89
C SER A 179 -18.66 -6.26 7.63
N GLY A 180 -17.87 -7.32 7.43
CA GLY A 180 -17.94 -8.20 6.28
C GLY A 180 -17.23 -7.66 5.04
N ALA A 181 -17.47 -8.27 3.88
CA ALA A 181 -16.83 -7.90 2.62
C ALA A 181 -17.14 -6.45 2.24
N ALA A 182 -16.08 -5.67 2.00
CA ALA A 182 -16.18 -4.24 1.72
C ALA A 182 -15.94 -3.91 0.24
N MET A 183 -14.85 -4.38 -0.35
CA MET A 183 -14.40 -3.97 -1.69
C MET A 183 -13.79 -5.11 -2.52
N ALA A 184 -13.72 -6.35 -2.00
CA ALA A 184 -13.20 -7.47 -2.76
C ALA A 184 -14.18 -7.83 -3.89
N CYS A 185 -13.72 -7.79 -5.13
CA CYS A 185 -14.47 -8.26 -6.30
C CYS A 185 -14.38 -9.80 -6.44
N LEU A 186 -13.34 -10.42 -5.88
CA LEU A 186 -13.10 -11.84 -5.95
C LEU A 186 -13.26 -12.48 -4.56
N LEU A 187 -14.30 -13.27 -4.36
CA LEU A 187 -14.52 -14.11 -3.21
C LEU A 187 -14.05 -15.54 -3.55
N TYR A 188 -12.81 -15.85 -3.22
CA TYR A 188 -12.24 -17.22 -3.43
C TYR A 188 -12.78 -18.27 -2.44
N THR A 189 -13.58 -17.88 -1.44
CA THR A 189 -13.99 -18.76 -0.34
C THR A 189 -15.43 -19.26 -0.41
N SER A 190 -16.21 -18.84 -1.39
CA SER A 190 -17.56 -19.39 -1.66
C SER A 190 -17.82 -19.28 -3.15
N PRO A 191 -17.90 -20.37 -3.89
CA PRO A 191 -18.44 -20.31 -5.24
C PRO A 191 -19.86 -19.73 -5.15
N SER A 192 -20.08 -18.63 -5.85
CA SER A 192 -21.44 -18.10 -6.01
C SER A 192 -22.27 -19.16 -6.74
N PRO A 193 -23.56 -19.35 -6.43
CA PRO A 193 -24.43 -20.20 -7.22
C PRO A 193 -24.48 -19.81 -8.71
N ARG A 194 -24.03 -18.59 -9.08
CA ARG A 194 -23.89 -18.16 -10.48
C ARG A 194 -22.63 -18.67 -11.16
N ASP A 195 -21.61 -19.10 -10.40
CA ASP A 195 -20.34 -19.58 -10.97
C ASP A 195 -20.42 -21.08 -11.32
N VAL A 196 -21.58 -21.73 -11.12
CA VAL A 196 -21.82 -23.16 -11.34
C VAL A 196 -22.70 -23.40 -12.58
N GLU A 197 -23.18 -22.36 -13.27
CA GLU A 197 -24.11 -22.46 -14.40
C GLU A 197 -23.54 -22.00 -15.76
N GLU A 198 -22.23 -21.87 -15.91
CA GLU A 198 -21.60 -21.61 -17.23
C GLU A 198 -20.62 -22.73 -17.60
#